data_8accc251c55d7d9fcbbc8f50824d2f25
#
_entry.id   8accc251c55d7d9fcbbc8f50824d2f25
#
_cell.length_a   1.000
_cell.length_b   1.000
_cell.length_c   1.000
_cell.angle_alpha   90.00
_cell.angle_beta   90.00
_cell.angle_gamma   90.00
#
_symmetry.space_group_name_H-M   'P 1'
#
loop_
_entity.id
_entity.type
_entity.pdbx_description
1 polymer ?
#
loop_
_entity_poly.entity_id
_entity_poly.type
_entity_poly.pdbx_seq_one_letter_code
_entity_poly.pdbx_strand_id
1 'polypeptide(L)'
;MTTWGISALSHDAALAVFKDKRLVFASHAERYSRIKNDKNLNNNILREALGYGSPNEIFYYEQPLKKLTRQAYARQWPTVNKLLNSSITGVALKEHIEELGIHFRYPIRQKNISHHLSHAAGGYFTSPFRDATVVVIDAIGEWEVLTIWKAKDNKLK
;
A
#
# COMPACT_ATOMS: atom_id res chain seq x y z
N MET A 1 -3.94 10.65 -16.27
CA MET A 1 -3.55 9.30 -15.79
C MET A 1 -3.97 9.15 -14.33
N THR A 2 -4.67 8.06 -14.01
CA THR A 2 -5.15 7.82 -12.65
C THR A 2 -4.30 6.73 -12.00
N THR A 3 -3.82 6.98 -10.79
CA THR A 3 -2.98 6.07 -10.01
C THR A 3 -3.60 5.89 -8.63
N TRP A 4 -3.68 4.64 -8.19
CA TRP A 4 -4.11 4.33 -6.83
C TRP A 4 -2.93 3.91 -5.96
N GLY A 5 -2.86 4.46 -4.76
CA GLY A 5 -1.99 3.98 -3.69
C GLY A 5 -2.82 3.19 -2.69
N ILE A 6 -2.40 1.96 -2.37
CA ILE A 6 -3.16 1.06 -1.50
C ILE A 6 -2.27 0.50 -0.41
N SER A 7 -2.74 0.62 0.83
CA SER A 7 -2.31 -0.16 1.99
C SER A 7 -3.46 -1.08 2.39
N ALA A 8 -3.25 -2.38 2.46
CA ALA A 8 -4.29 -3.34 2.86
C ALA A 8 -3.70 -4.70 3.25
N LEU A 9 -4.55 -5.59 3.78
CA LEU A 9 -4.27 -6.99 4.08
C LEU A 9 -3.29 -7.21 5.26
N SER A 10 -2.90 -6.16 5.97
CA SER A 10 -2.08 -6.24 7.19
C SER A 10 -2.77 -5.53 8.35
N HIS A 11 -2.79 -4.22 8.35
CA HIS A 11 -3.51 -3.36 9.29
C HIS A 11 -3.84 -2.04 8.58
N ASP A 12 -4.79 -1.27 9.13
CA ASP A 12 -5.12 0.10 8.71
C ASP A 12 -5.26 0.26 7.20
N ALA A 13 -6.16 -0.53 6.59
CA ALA A 13 -6.37 -0.46 5.15
C ALA A 13 -6.76 0.96 4.73
N ALA A 14 -6.08 1.45 3.70
CA ALA A 14 -6.27 2.80 3.17
C ALA A 14 -6.12 2.82 1.65
N LEU A 15 -6.77 3.78 1.02
CA LEU A 15 -6.71 3.99 -0.42
C LEU A 15 -6.60 5.48 -0.73
N ALA A 16 -5.68 5.83 -1.62
CA ALA A 16 -5.51 7.16 -2.15
C ALA A 16 -5.59 7.14 -3.68
N VAL A 17 -6.27 8.13 -4.26
CA VAL A 17 -6.39 8.31 -5.71
C VAL A 17 -5.65 9.56 -6.12
N PHE A 18 -4.75 9.41 -7.06
CA PHE A 18 -4.07 10.49 -7.74
C PHE A 18 -4.55 10.59 -9.18
N LYS A 19 -4.93 11.79 -9.60
CA LYS A 19 -5.27 12.11 -10.98
C LYS A 19 -4.31 13.19 -11.49
N ASP A 20 -3.56 12.88 -12.54
CA ASP A 20 -2.56 13.77 -13.10
C ASP A 20 -1.60 14.36 -12.04
N LYS A 21 -1.09 13.49 -11.18
CA LYS A 21 -0.18 13.80 -10.05
C LYS A 21 -0.79 14.61 -8.91
N ARG A 22 -2.10 14.86 -8.92
CA ARG A 22 -2.80 15.53 -7.83
C ARG A 22 -3.57 14.51 -7.01
N LEU A 23 -3.45 14.59 -5.69
CA LEU A 23 -4.27 13.81 -4.77
C LEU A 23 -5.71 14.33 -4.85
N VAL A 24 -6.65 13.46 -5.26
CA VAL A 24 -8.07 13.81 -5.41
C VAL A 24 -8.95 13.08 -4.40
N PHE A 25 -8.46 11.98 -3.81
CA PHE A 25 -9.14 11.23 -2.78
C PHE A 25 -8.13 10.51 -1.89
N ALA A 26 -8.37 10.44 -0.60
CA ALA A 26 -7.66 9.57 0.33
C ALA A 26 -8.55 9.26 1.52
N SER A 27 -8.63 7.99 1.89
CA SER A 27 -9.39 7.56 3.07
C SER A 27 -8.89 6.23 3.63
N HIS A 28 -9.21 5.99 4.91
CA HIS A 28 -9.05 4.72 5.58
C HIS A 28 -10.33 3.89 5.49
N ALA A 29 -10.19 2.56 5.33
CA ALA A 29 -11.32 1.63 5.28
C ALA A 29 -12.18 1.69 6.54
N GLU A 30 -11.58 1.92 7.71
CA GLU A 30 -12.27 2.04 8.99
C GLU A 30 -13.33 3.17 9.04
N ARG A 31 -13.21 4.20 8.18
CA ARG A 31 -14.20 5.27 8.09
C ARG A 31 -15.54 4.77 7.56
N TYR A 32 -15.50 3.71 6.77
CA TYR A 32 -16.66 3.06 6.15
C TYR A 32 -17.13 1.84 6.94
N SER A 33 -16.20 0.96 7.36
CA SER A 33 -16.52 -0.26 8.10
C SER A 33 -16.84 -0.03 9.58
N ARG A 34 -16.37 1.09 10.15
CA ARG A 34 -16.42 1.38 11.60
C ARG A 34 -15.67 0.36 12.46
N ILE A 35 -14.78 -0.42 11.86
CA ILE A 35 -13.89 -1.35 12.54
C ILE A 35 -12.53 -0.67 12.70
N LYS A 36 -12.09 -0.49 13.94
CA LYS A 36 -10.78 0.11 14.22
C LYS A 36 -9.66 -0.78 13.67
N ASN A 37 -8.67 -0.16 13.03
CA ASN A 37 -7.52 -0.83 12.43
C ASN A 37 -7.94 -1.89 11.39
N ASP A 38 -9.06 -1.67 10.68
CA ASP A 38 -9.54 -2.59 9.65
C ASP A 38 -8.43 -2.84 8.61
N LYS A 39 -8.06 -4.10 8.46
CA LYS A 39 -7.02 -4.54 7.53
C LYS A 39 -7.51 -4.72 6.09
N ASN A 40 -8.83 -4.73 5.89
CA ASN A 40 -9.44 -5.00 4.62
C ASN A 40 -10.00 -3.74 3.98
N LEU A 41 -9.81 -3.60 2.68
CA LEU A 41 -10.64 -2.67 1.91
C LEU A 41 -12.09 -3.15 1.95
N ASN A 42 -13.01 -2.24 1.74
CA ASN A 42 -14.43 -2.57 1.61
C ASN A 42 -15.02 -1.95 0.34
N ASN A 43 -16.19 -2.44 -0.04
CA ASN A 43 -16.84 -2.02 -1.28
C ASN A 43 -17.12 -0.51 -1.32
N ASN A 44 -17.41 0.13 -0.20
CA ASN A 44 -17.77 1.54 -0.16
C ASN A 44 -16.57 2.44 -0.49
N ILE A 45 -15.39 2.20 0.12
CA ILE A 45 -14.18 2.98 -0.19
C ILE A 45 -13.75 2.76 -1.66
N LEU A 46 -13.88 1.54 -2.19
CA LEU A 46 -13.55 1.24 -3.57
C LEU A 46 -14.49 1.93 -4.55
N ARG A 47 -15.80 1.92 -4.29
CA ARG A 47 -16.79 2.61 -5.13
C ARG A 47 -16.59 4.11 -5.12
N GLU A 48 -16.30 4.69 -3.97
CA GLU A 48 -16.01 6.12 -3.88
C GLU A 48 -14.73 6.47 -4.65
N ALA A 49 -13.66 5.68 -4.49
CA ALA A 49 -12.43 5.86 -5.25
C ALA A 49 -12.65 5.77 -6.77
N LEU A 50 -13.50 4.83 -7.22
CA LEU A 50 -13.88 4.70 -8.64
C LEU A 50 -14.59 5.93 -9.18
N GLY A 51 -15.34 6.66 -8.34
CA GLY A 51 -15.97 7.94 -8.70
C GLY A 51 -14.95 9.01 -9.13
N TYR A 52 -13.71 8.93 -8.64
CA TYR A 52 -12.60 9.81 -9.05
C TYR A 52 -11.85 9.28 -10.27
N GLY A 53 -11.96 8.00 -10.59
CA GLY A 53 -11.43 7.36 -11.78
C GLY A 53 -10.85 5.97 -11.55
N SER A 54 -11.04 5.08 -12.52
CA SER A 54 -10.42 3.76 -12.53
C SER A 54 -8.90 3.87 -12.63
N PRO A 55 -8.13 3.04 -11.90
CA PRO A 55 -6.68 3.12 -11.91
C PRO A 55 -6.08 2.61 -13.23
N ASN A 56 -5.07 3.30 -13.74
CA ASN A 56 -4.17 2.77 -14.75
C ASN A 56 -3.04 1.95 -14.11
N GLU A 57 -2.61 2.37 -12.91
CA GLU A 57 -1.60 1.70 -12.11
C GLU A 57 -2.03 1.71 -10.63
N ILE A 58 -1.65 0.63 -9.91
CA ILE A 58 -1.79 0.52 -8.46
C ILE A 58 -0.40 0.42 -7.85
N PHE A 59 -0.12 1.25 -6.85
CA PHE A 59 1.05 1.15 -5.99
C PHE A 59 0.63 0.52 -4.66
N TYR A 60 1.23 -0.62 -4.35
CA TYR A 60 1.01 -1.33 -3.10
C TYR A 60 2.17 -1.10 -2.14
N TYR A 61 1.89 -0.86 -0.88
CA TYR A 61 2.79 -0.29 0.12
C TYR A 61 3.91 -1.22 0.62
N GLU A 62 3.92 -2.49 0.26
CA GLU A 62 4.94 -3.46 0.70
C GLU A 62 5.32 -4.43 -0.44
N GLN A 63 6.46 -5.11 -0.25
CA GLN A 63 6.94 -6.15 -1.16
C GLN A 63 6.61 -7.53 -0.57
N PRO A 64 5.58 -8.23 -1.06
CA PRO A 64 5.10 -9.48 -0.46
C PRO A 64 6.18 -10.56 -0.34
N LEU A 65 7.08 -10.67 -1.33
CA LEU A 65 8.15 -11.64 -1.31
C LEU A 65 9.16 -11.41 -0.17
N LYS A 66 9.54 -10.16 0.07
CA LYS A 66 10.42 -9.82 1.20
C LYS A 66 9.76 -10.11 2.55
N LYS A 67 8.47 -9.78 2.68
CA LYS A 67 7.69 -10.12 3.86
C LYS A 67 7.62 -11.63 4.09
N LEU A 68 7.39 -12.41 3.03
CA LEU A 68 7.35 -13.85 3.07
C LEU A 68 8.69 -14.44 3.55
N THR A 69 9.82 -14.00 2.97
CA THR A 69 11.15 -14.50 3.37
C THR A 69 11.46 -14.18 4.83
N ARG A 70 11.09 -12.99 5.32
CA ARG A 70 11.23 -12.62 6.73
C ARG A 70 10.40 -13.52 7.64
N GLN A 71 9.14 -13.77 7.29
CA GLN A 71 8.25 -14.61 8.10
C GLN A 71 8.72 -16.06 8.12
N ALA A 72 9.25 -16.58 7.02
CA ALA A 72 9.88 -17.89 6.97
C ALA A 72 11.11 -17.94 7.89
N TYR A 73 11.97 -16.92 7.83
CA TYR A 73 13.14 -16.80 8.74
C TYR A 73 12.72 -16.76 10.23
N ALA A 74 11.65 -16.03 10.53
CA ALA A 74 11.07 -15.95 11.88
C ALA A 74 10.29 -17.22 12.29
N ARG A 75 10.30 -18.29 11.47
CA ARG A 75 9.58 -19.55 11.68
C ARG A 75 8.07 -19.40 11.86
N GLN A 76 7.47 -18.38 11.26
CA GLN A 76 6.04 -18.12 11.29
C GLN A 76 5.31 -18.94 10.19
N TRP A 77 5.47 -20.24 10.19
CA TRP A 77 5.00 -21.15 9.14
C TRP A 77 3.49 -21.07 8.79
N PRO A 78 2.56 -20.90 9.75
CA PRO A 78 1.15 -20.75 9.42
C PRO A 78 0.90 -19.52 8.53
N THR A 79 1.61 -18.43 8.79
CA THR A 79 1.53 -17.19 8.00
C THR A 79 2.22 -17.37 6.65
N VAL A 80 3.35 -18.09 6.60
CA VAL A 80 4.06 -18.43 5.36
C VAL A 80 3.16 -19.23 4.43
N ASN A 81 2.51 -20.29 4.91
CA ASN A 81 1.61 -21.12 4.09
C ASN A 81 0.43 -20.32 3.53
N LYS A 82 -0.15 -19.41 4.31
CA LYS A 82 -1.20 -18.53 3.86
C LYS A 82 -0.71 -17.57 2.77
N LEU A 83 0.48 -17.02 2.93
CA LEU A 83 1.08 -16.09 1.98
C LEU A 83 1.56 -16.77 0.71
N LEU A 84 2.08 -18.00 0.77
CA LEU A 84 2.48 -18.77 -0.42
C LEU A 84 1.31 -18.96 -1.39
N ASN A 85 0.10 -19.16 -0.88
CA ASN A 85 -1.07 -19.38 -1.71
C ASN A 85 -1.63 -18.10 -2.35
N SER A 86 -1.34 -16.92 -1.79
CA SER A 86 -1.98 -15.67 -2.23
C SER A 86 -1.04 -14.52 -2.57
N SER A 87 0.23 -14.56 -2.14
CA SER A 87 1.05 -13.32 -2.10
C SER A 87 2.26 -13.27 -3.01
N ILE A 88 2.74 -14.40 -3.54
CA ILE A 88 3.96 -14.42 -4.37
C ILE A 88 3.79 -13.60 -5.65
N THR A 89 2.57 -13.43 -6.11
CA THR A 89 2.27 -12.88 -7.45
C THR A 89 1.62 -11.49 -7.45
N GLY A 90 1.44 -10.86 -6.28
CA GLY A 90 0.60 -9.65 -6.19
C GLY A 90 -0.88 -9.94 -6.41
N VAL A 91 -1.26 -11.22 -6.46
CA VAL A 91 -2.62 -11.69 -6.71
C VAL A 91 -3.55 -11.37 -5.55
N ALA A 92 -3.05 -11.43 -4.30
CA ALA A 92 -3.88 -11.25 -3.12
C ALA A 92 -4.67 -9.93 -3.08
N LEU A 93 -4.07 -8.82 -3.51
CA LEU A 93 -4.78 -7.54 -3.57
C LEU A 93 -5.84 -7.55 -4.68
N LYS A 94 -5.50 -8.13 -5.83
CA LYS A 94 -6.42 -8.24 -6.96
C LYS A 94 -7.61 -9.12 -6.59
N GLU A 95 -7.35 -10.31 -6.05
CA GLU A 95 -8.40 -11.23 -5.56
C GLU A 95 -9.29 -10.55 -4.54
N HIS A 96 -8.71 -9.86 -3.56
CA HIS A 96 -9.48 -9.13 -2.55
C HIS A 96 -10.40 -8.05 -3.16
N ILE A 97 -9.93 -7.31 -4.17
CA ILE A 97 -10.76 -6.31 -4.87
C ILE A 97 -11.86 -6.99 -5.69
N GLU A 98 -11.56 -8.11 -6.35
CA GLU A 98 -12.53 -8.88 -7.14
C GLU A 98 -13.59 -9.55 -6.26
N GLU A 99 -13.22 -10.07 -5.09
CA GLU A 99 -14.15 -10.60 -4.07
C GLU A 99 -15.15 -9.53 -3.57
N LEU A 100 -14.73 -8.26 -3.56
CA LEU A 100 -15.60 -7.12 -3.24
C LEU A 100 -16.49 -6.70 -4.42
N GLY A 101 -16.48 -7.46 -5.52
CA GLY A 101 -17.33 -7.23 -6.70
C GLY A 101 -16.83 -6.09 -7.61
N ILE A 102 -15.58 -5.72 -7.50
CA ILE A 102 -14.96 -4.71 -8.37
C ILE A 102 -14.08 -5.40 -9.41
N HIS A 103 -14.51 -5.33 -10.66
CA HIS A 103 -13.79 -5.88 -11.80
C HIS A 103 -13.31 -4.74 -12.69
N PHE A 104 -12.00 -4.64 -12.88
CA PHE A 104 -11.44 -3.64 -13.77
C PHE A 104 -11.56 -4.10 -15.23
N ARG A 105 -11.98 -3.17 -16.08
CA ARG A 105 -12.19 -3.44 -17.52
C ARG A 105 -10.91 -3.81 -18.26
N TYR A 106 -9.76 -3.38 -17.75
CA TYR A 106 -8.43 -3.60 -18.34
C TYR A 106 -7.48 -4.16 -17.29
N PRO A 107 -6.44 -4.91 -17.68
CA PRO A 107 -5.39 -5.33 -16.77
C PRO A 107 -4.74 -4.12 -16.09
N ILE A 108 -4.74 -4.11 -14.76
CA ILE A 108 -4.11 -3.04 -13.98
C ILE A 108 -2.68 -3.45 -13.64
N ARG A 109 -1.74 -2.54 -13.90
CA ARG A 109 -0.35 -2.74 -13.52
C ARG A 109 -0.18 -2.47 -12.02
N GLN A 110 0.14 -3.53 -11.24
CA GLN A 110 0.51 -3.37 -9.84
C GLN A 110 2.02 -3.22 -9.70
N LYS A 111 2.43 -2.26 -8.86
CA LYS A 111 3.82 -2.04 -8.44
C LYS A 111 3.88 -2.14 -6.92
N ASN A 112 4.78 -2.97 -6.44
CA ASN A 112 5.01 -3.14 -4.99
C ASN A 112 6.19 -2.26 -4.57
N ILE A 113 5.95 -1.38 -3.60
CA ILE A 113 6.94 -0.44 -3.06
C ILE A 113 7.47 -1.02 -1.75
N SER A 114 8.75 -0.83 -1.44
CA SER A 114 9.26 -1.28 -0.15
C SER A 114 8.58 -0.54 1.00
N HIS A 115 8.36 -1.24 2.10
CA HIS A 115 7.60 -0.74 3.24
C HIS A 115 8.15 0.59 3.78
N HIS A 116 9.44 0.66 4.09
CA HIS A 116 10.07 1.89 4.58
C HIS A 116 10.11 3.02 3.56
N LEU A 117 10.21 2.70 2.25
CA LEU A 117 10.08 3.74 1.21
C LEU A 117 8.67 4.32 1.17
N SER A 118 7.64 3.50 1.42
CA SER A 118 6.25 3.97 1.49
C SER A 118 6.05 4.94 2.66
N HIS A 119 6.61 4.63 3.85
CA HIS A 119 6.61 5.53 4.99
C HIS A 119 7.39 6.82 4.72
N ALA A 120 8.61 6.72 4.17
CA ALA A 120 9.44 7.87 3.85
C ALA A 120 8.75 8.79 2.84
N ALA A 121 8.12 8.22 1.82
CA ALA A 121 7.35 8.97 0.82
C ALA A 121 6.14 9.66 1.45
N GLY A 122 5.38 8.95 2.28
CA GLY A 122 4.26 9.52 3.02
C GLY A 122 4.69 10.72 3.86
N GLY A 123 5.74 10.59 4.66
CA GLY A 123 6.24 11.68 5.50
C GLY A 123 6.80 12.86 4.70
N TYR A 124 7.61 12.58 3.68
CA TYR A 124 8.26 13.65 2.92
C TYR A 124 7.30 14.41 1.99
N PHE A 125 6.54 13.71 1.16
CA PHE A 125 5.70 14.36 0.15
C PHE A 125 4.46 15.06 0.71
N THR A 126 4.10 14.79 1.97
CA THR A 126 3.05 15.53 2.68
C THR A 126 3.60 16.66 3.55
N SER A 127 4.92 16.78 3.68
CA SER A 127 5.59 17.85 4.41
C SER A 127 5.83 19.09 3.55
N PRO A 128 6.08 20.26 4.14
CA PRO A 128 6.42 21.47 3.40
C PRO A 128 7.91 21.53 3.01
N PHE A 129 8.74 20.55 3.37
CA PHE A 129 10.17 20.60 3.20
C PHE A 129 10.60 20.21 1.79
N ARG A 130 11.51 20.97 1.20
CA ARG A 130 12.18 20.62 -0.07
C ARG A 130 13.45 19.79 0.13
N ASP A 131 14.19 20.10 1.18
CA ASP A 131 15.37 19.38 1.63
C ASP A 131 15.11 18.86 3.05
N ALA A 132 15.27 17.55 3.25
CA ALA A 132 15.06 16.94 4.56
C ALA A 132 15.86 15.64 4.70
N THR A 133 16.17 15.30 5.93
CA THR A 133 16.49 13.93 6.31
C THR A 133 15.23 13.29 6.84
N VAL A 134 14.83 12.18 6.21
CA VAL A 134 13.65 11.42 6.62
C VAL A 134 14.11 10.19 7.37
N VAL A 135 13.70 10.07 8.62
CA VAL A 135 13.98 8.89 9.47
C VAL A 135 12.70 8.09 9.58
N VAL A 136 12.75 6.82 9.19
CA VAL A 136 11.66 5.87 9.35
C VAL A 136 12.05 4.89 10.45
N ILE A 137 11.23 4.82 11.48
CA ILE A 137 11.37 3.87 12.60
C ILE A 137 10.07 3.08 12.67
N ASP A 138 10.16 1.78 12.54
CA ASP A 138 9.01 0.87 12.59
C ASP A 138 9.34 -0.33 13.48
N ALA A 139 8.32 -1.00 14.00
CA ALA A 139 8.50 -2.22 14.78
C ALA A 139 9.23 -3.28 13.98
N ILE A 140 8.75 -3.54 12.78
CA ILE A 140 9.45 -4.27 11.73
C ILE A 140 8.67 -4.11 10.41
N GLY A 141 9.26 -3.44 9.44
CA GLY A 141 8.82 -3.45 8.04
C GLY A 141 9.12 -4.82 7.40
N GLU A 142 9.53 -4.87 6.18
CA GLU A 142 9.92 -6.14 5.53
C GLU A 142 11.09 -6.82 6.27
N TRP A 143 12.23 -6.15 6.32
CA TRP A 143 13.43 -6.55 7.06
C TRP A 143 14.00 -5.40 7.90
N GLU A 144 13.67 -4.18 7.53
CA GLU A 144 14.15 -2.96 8.13
C GLU A 144 13.32 -2.59 9.37
N VAL A 145 13.98 -2.08 10.40
CA VAL A 145 13.37 -1.45 11.59
C VAL A 145 13.69 0.04 11.65
N LEU A 146 14.76 0.45 10.98
CA LEU A 146 15.19 1.84 10.89
C LEU A 146 15.81 2.09 9.52
N THR A 147 15.39 3.17 8.85
CA THR A 147 16.03 3.66 7.63
C THR A 147 16.13 5.17 7.65
N ILE A 148 17.18 5.68 7.03
CA ILE A 148 17.42 7.12 6.89
C ILE A 148 17.52 7.45 5.40
N TRP A 149 16.74 8.42 4.97
CA TRP A 149 16.63 8.83 3.58
C TRP A 149 17.03 10.31 3.44
N LYS A 150 17.79 10.61 2.42
CA LYS A 150 17.99 12.00 1.97
C LYS A 150 16.88 12.35 1.00
N ALA A 151 16.12 13.37 1.34
CA ALA A 151 15.05 13.90 0.52
C ALA A 151 15.46 15.27 -0.03
N LYS A 152 15.41 15.41 -1.34
CA LYS A 152 15.73 16.67 -2.02
C LYS A 152 15.01 16.78 -3.35
N ASP A 153 14.40 17.94 -3.61
CA ASP A 153 13.75 18.29 -4.89
C ASP A 153 12.82 17.16 -5.41
N ASN A 154 11.92 16.68 -4.54
CA ASN A 154 10.98 15.58 -4.81
C ASN A 154 11.64 14.22 -5.14
N LYS A 155 12.84 13.99 -4.62
CA LYS A 155 13.54 12.70 -4.74
C LYS A 155 13.91 12.19 -3.35
N LEU A 156 13.76 10.89 -3.15
CA LEU A 156 14.22 10.14 -1.97
C LEU A 156 15.37 9.21 -2.38
N LYS A 157 16.45 9.24 -1.61
CA LYS A 157 17.64 8.40 -1.79
C LYS A 157 18.11 7.85 -0.46
#